data_90adf1476c7e908a26a0057361fbca18
#
_entry.id   90adf1476c7e908a26a0057361fbca18
#
_cell.length_a   1.000
_cell.length_b   1.000
_cell.length_c   1.000
_cell.angle_alpha   90.00
_cell.angle_beta   90.00
_cell.angle_gamma   90.00
#
_symmetry.space_group_name_H-M   'P 1'
#
loop_
_entity.id
_entity.type
_entity.pdbx_description
1 polymer ?
#
loop_
_entity_poly.entity_id
_entity_poly.type
_entity_poly.pdbx_seq_one_letter_code
_entity_poly.pdbx_strand_id
1 'polypeptide(L)'
;GRNPSERGSVLRYNFWHHIGSTRAHGSCAVYFDDGAGGQMVFGNVFYRAAGGSFGAVFSHGGHDNTVRNCVFIDCSLALGSEPWPDKHWREWLTGDLWQEKLRREVDITKSPFADRYPDARDLLEFSGEPRRNHALANVIVNCRKLQTGNWELSDSLVTDKDPGFVDASRLNFRLREDSIVFKRLPSFGPIPFAEIGMQRPVRSGR
;
A
#
# COMPACT_ATOMS: atom_id res chain seq x y z
N GLY A 1 6.39 -7.63 9.98
CA GLY A 1 5.88 -8.00 11.22
C GLY A 1 5.41 -9.42 11.41
N ARG A 2 5.69 -9.97 12.58
CA ARG A 2 5.22 -11.29 12.96
C ARG A 2 3.99 -11.22 13.87
N ASN A 3 3.22 -10.15 13.76
CA ASN A 3 2.01 -9.97 14.57
C ASN A 3 0.80 -9.67 13.67
N PRO A 4 0.01 -10.67 13.30
CA PRO A 4 -1.13 -10.50 12.41
C PRO A 4 -2.31 -9.75 13.07
N SER A 5 -2.26 -9.48 14.38
CA SER A 5 -3.24 -8.62 15.05
C SER A 5 -2.95 -7.13 14.88
N GLU A 6 -1.76 -6.75 14.38
CA GLU A 6 -1.42 -5.36 14.07
C GLU A 6 -2.13 -4.91 12.78
N ARG A 7 -3.32 -4.36 12.93
CA ARG A 7 -4.15 -3.86 11.83
C ARG A 7 -4.43 -2.36 11.98
N GLY A 8 -4.85 -1.72 10.90
CA GLY A 8 -5.34 -0.35 10.93
C GLY A 8 -4.25 0.73 10.90
N SER A 9 -2.97 0.39 10.69
CA SER A 9 -1.95 1.40 10.44
C SER A 9 -2.18 2.10 9.11
N VAL A 10 -1.95 3.41 9.08
CA VAL A 10 -2.13 4.23 7.88
C VAL A 10 -0.83 4.95 7.54
N LEU A 11 -0.24 4.62 6.39
CA LEU A 11 0.88 5.33 5.79
C LEU A 11 0.31 6.33 4.80
N ARG A 12 0.36 7.62 5.12
CA ARG A 12 -0.26 8.63 4.27
C ARG A 12 0.60 9.84 4.03
N TYR A 13 0.42 10.45 2.83
CA TYR A 13 1.00 11.73 2.46
C TYR A 13 2.53 11.74 2.56
N ASN A 14 3.15 10.72 1.93
CA ASN A 14 4.59 10.65 1.77
C ASN A 14 4.95 10.75 0.29
N PHE A 15 6.12 11.30 0.01
CA PHE A 15 6.76 11.26 -1.29
C PHE A 15 7.94 10.30 -1.25
N TRP A 16 7.77 9.16 -1.89
CA TRP A 16 8.77 8.11 -2.02
C TRP A 16 9.43 8.23 -3.38
N HIS A 17 10.73 8.45 -3.45
CA HIS A 17 11.37 8.62 -4.76
C HIS A 17 12.78 8.03 -4.82
N HIS A 18 13.14 7.60 -6.03
CA HIS A 18 14.47 7.06 -6.35
C HIS A 18 14.89 5.91 -5.42
N ILE A 19 13.94 5.02 -5.14
CA ILE A 19 14.18 3.81 -4.35
C ILE A 19 14.50 2.69 -5.33
N GLY A 20 15.77 2.37 -5.44
CA GLY A 20 16.27 1.35 -6.33
C GLY A 20 17.28 0.45 -5.62
N SER A 21 17.54 -0.71 -6.19
CA SER A 21 18.53 -1.64 -5.70
C SER A 21 19.15 -2.40 -6.86
N THR A 22 20.45 -2.61 -6.78
CA THR A 22 21.19 -3.55 -7.65
C THR A 22 21.18 -4.98 -7.11
N ARG A 23 20.61 -5.18 -5.90
CA ARG A 23 20.49 -6.52 -5.29
C ARG A 23 19.43 -7.35 -6.01
N ALA A 24 19.64 -8.67 -6.04
CA ALA A 24 18.76 -9.61 -6.73
C ALA A 24 17.28 -9.52 -6.25
N HIS A 25 17.06 -9.29 -4.95
CA HIS A 25 15.73 -9.19 -4.39
C HIS A 25 15.02 -7.87 -4.71
N GLY A 26 15.79 -6.81 -5.01
CA GLY A 26 15.22 -5.50 -5.28
C GLY A 26 14.99 -4.66 -4.04
N SER A 27 14.11 -3.67 -4.18
CA SER A 27 13.71 -2.73 -3.13
C SER A 27 12.30 -2.21 -3.38
N CYS A 28 11.63 -1.78 -2.32
CA CYS A 28 10.32 -1.11 -2.36
C CYS A 28 10.26 0.03 -1.36
N ALA A 29 9.30 0.92 -1.54
CA ALA A 29 9.05 2.01 -0.61
C ALA A 29 8.29 1.52 0.63
N VAL A 30 7.31 0.66 0.44
CA VAL A 30 6.50 0.08 1.51
C VAL A 30 6.55 -1.44 1.42
N TYR A 31 6.92 -2.09 2.52
CA TYR A 31 7.00 -3.54 2.64
C TYR A 31 6.12 -4.02 3.80
N PHE A 32 5.08 -4.77 3.48
CA PHE A 32 4.25 -5.49 4.44
C PHE A 32 4.76 -6.92 4.54
N ASP A 33 5.48 -7.21 5.61
CA ASP A 33 6.19 -8.47 5.78
C ASP A 33 5.42 -9.47 6.64
N ASP A 34 5.74 -10.76 6.46
CA ASP A 34 5.34 -11.88 7.30
C ASP A 34 3.82 -11.91 7.62
N GLY A 35 3.00 -11.87 6.58
CA GLY A 35 1.56 -11.97 6.75
C GLY A 35 0.87 -10.72 7.30
N ALA A 36 1.56 -9.56 7.32
CA ALA A 36 0.96 -8.30 7.76
C ALA A 36 -0.28 -7.95 6.93
N GLY A 37 -1.39 -7.69 7.59
CA GLY A 37 -2.68 -7.45 6.93
C GLY A 37 -3.48 -6.31 7.53
N GLY A 38 -4.49 -5.83 6.77
CA GLY A 38 -5.37 -4.76 7.22
C GLY A 38 -4.69 -3.39 7.36
N GLN A 39 -3.62 -3.16 6.63
CA GLN A 39 -2.89 -1.89 6.59
C GLN A 39 -3.38 -1.01 5.45
N MET A 40 -3.23 0.31 5.58
CA MET A 40 -3.62 1.27 4.54
C MET A 40 -2.46 2.13 4.08
N VAL A 41 -2.28 2.23 2.76
CA VAL A 41 -1.42 3.20 2.08
C VAL A 41 -2.31 4.19 1.37
N PHE A 42 -2.34 5.45 1.83
CA PHE A 42 -3.29 6.44 1.35
C PHE A 42 -2.62 7.75 0.93
N GLY A 43 -2.94 8.26 -0.25
CA GLY A 43 -2.52 9.59 -0.65
C GLY A 43 -1.00 9.78 -0.77
N ASN A 44 -0.26 8.70 -1.08
CA ASN A 44 1.18 8.78 -1.27
C ASN A 44 1.53 8.97 -2.75
N VAL A 45 2.71 9.55 -2.99
CA VAL A 45 3.30 9.65 -4.32
C VAL A 45 4.56 8.79 -4.38
N PHE A 46 4.64 7.92 -5.38
CA PHE A 46 5.74 7.01 -5.63
C PHE A 46 6.36 7.32 -6.99
N TYR A 47 7.59 7.79 -7.01
CA TYR A 47 8.33 8.09 -8.24
C TYR A 47 9.61 7.27 -8.30
N ARG A 48 9.72 6.36 -9.27
CA ARG A 48 10.85 5.44 -9.38
C ARG A 48 11.14 4.76 -8.04
N ALA A 49 10.10 4.26 -7.39
CA ALA A 49 10.14 3.79 -6.01
C ALA A 49 10.09 2.26 -5.91
N ALA A 50 10.55 1.56 -6.93
CA ALA A 50 10.64 0.10 -6.97
C ALA A 50 11.87 -0.37 -7.73
N GLY A 51 12.46 -1.45 -7.26
CA GLY A 51 13.59 -2.11 -7.93
C GLY A 51 13.47 -3.63 -7.83
N GLY A 52 13.97 -4.34 -8.84
CA GLY A 52 13.93 -5.81 -8.88
C GLY A 52 12.52 -6.38 -9.01
N SER A 53 12.22 -7.41 -8.23
CA SER A 53 10.93 -8.12 -8.22
C SER A 53 9.88 -7.47 -7.34
N PHE A 54 10.27 -6.52 -6.47
CA PHE A 54 9.34 -5.85 -5.59
C PHE A 54 8.64 -4.68 -6.29
N GLY A 55 7.41 -4.44 -5.96
CA GLY A 55 6.67 -3.25 -6.36
C GLY A 55 7.01 -2.04 -5.48
N ALA A 56 6.50 -0.86 -5.82
CA ALA A 56 6.61 0.30 -4.92
C ALA A 56 5.95 0.03 -3.56
N VAL A 57 4.84 -0.70 -3.56
CA VAL A 57 4.26 -1.33 -2.38
C VAL A 57 4.33 -2.85 -2.55
N PHE A 58 4.85 -3.55 -1.56
CA PHE A 58 4.99 -5.01 -1.59
C PHE A 58 4.35 -5.66 -0.36
N SER A 59 3.64 -6.78 -0.58
CA SER A 59 3.04 -7.59 0.47
C SER A 59 3.57 -9.02 0.43
N HIS A 60 4.24 -9.44 1.49
CA HIS A 60 4.75 -10.79 1.66
C HIS A 60 3.80 -11.60 2.54
N GLY A 61 3.06 -12.47 1.93
CA GLY A 61 2.06 -13.32 2.58
C GLY A 61 0.78 -12.61 3.00
N GLY A 62 0.83 -11.30 3.31
CA GLY A 62 -0.30 -10.55 3.86
C GLY A 62 -1.47 -10.36 2.90
N HIS A 63 -2.63 -10.07 3.50
CA HIS A 63 -3.87 -9.77 2.77
C HIS A 63 -4.70 -8.70 3.51
N ASP A 64 -5.80 -8.26 2.91
CA ASP A 64 -6.66 -7.16 3.40
C ASP A 64 -5.95 -5.80 3.47
N ASN A 65 -4.75 -5.68 2.88
CA ASN A 65 -4.09 -4.40 2.77
C ASN A 65 -4.75 -3.57 1.67
N THR A 66 -4.85 -2.27 1.90
CA THR A 66 -5.46 -1.34 0.96
C THR A 66 -4.47 -0.28 0.50
N VAL A 67 -4.36 -0.09 -0.82
CA VAL A 67 -3.64 1.02 -1.43
C VAL A 67 -4.65 1.90 -2.15
N ARG A 68 -4.82 3.13 -1.68
CA ARG A 68 -5.86 4.00 -2.20
C ARG A 68 -5.39 5.44 -2.38
N ASN A 69 -5.92 6.10 -3.41
CA ASN A 69 -5.66 7.51 -3.67
C ASN A 69 -4.17 7.85 -3.82
N CYS A 70 -3.38 6.91 -4.35
CA CYS A 70 -1.94 7.05 -4.53
C CYS A 70 -1.60 7.34 -6.00
N VAL A 71 -0.43 7.95 -6.21
CA VAL A 71 0.13 8.19 -7.55
C VAL A 71 1.42 7.40 -7.68
N PHE A 72 1.51 6.55 -8.71
CA PHE A 72 2.70 5.78 -9.07
C PHE A 72 3.25 6.29 -10.39
N ILE A 73 4.53 6.63 -10.45
CA ILE A 73 5.15 7.25 -11.63
C ILE A 73 6.48 6.56 -11.91
N ASP A 74 6.66 6.11 -13.15
CA ASP A 74 7.91 5.49 -13.63
C ASP A 74 8.41 4.31 -12.76
N CYS A 75 7.52 3.60 -12.08
CA CYS A 75 7.91 2.44 -11.29
C CYS A 75 8.06 1.21 -12.19
N SER A 76 9.05 0.36 -11.91
CA SER A 76 9.19 -0.94 -12.61
C SER A 76 7.97 -1.84 -12.36
N LEU A 77 7.41 -1.77 -11.17
CA LEU A 77 6.19 -2.44 -10.73
C LEU A 77 5.50 -1.54 -9.70
N ALA A 78 4.22 -1.24 -9.86
CA ALA A 78 3.50 -0.43 -8.90
C ALA A 78 3.19 -1.23 -7.61
N LEU A 79 2.56 -2.39 -7.74
CA LEU A 79 2.08 -3.22 -6.64
C LEU A 79 2.62 -4.64 -6.78
N GLY A 80 3.38 -5.10 -5.81
CA GLY A 80 3.90 -6.47 -5.79
C GLY A 80 3.36 -7.27 -4.60
N SER A 81 3.20 -8.56 -4.77
CA SER A 81 2.99 -9.45 -3.64
C SER A 81 3.46 -10.87 -3.93
N GLU A 82 3.77 -11.56 -2.84
CA GLU A 82 4.07 -12.99 -2.80
C GLU A 82 3.10 -13.65 -1.82
N PRO A 83 1.92 -14.08 -2.29
CA PRO A 83 0.90 -14.67 -1.42
C PRO A 83 1.37 -16.02 -0.87
N TRP A 84 1.12 -16.24 0.40
CA TRP A 84 1.42 -17.53 1.01
C TRP A 84 0.35 -18.57 0.68
N PRO A 85 0.73 -19.83 0.41
CA PRO A 85 -0.21 -20.92 0.27
C PRO A 85 -0.90 -21.24 1.61
N ASP A 86 -2.10 -21.81 1.56
CA ASP A 86 -2.89 -22.17 2.75
C ASP A 86 -2.13 -23.02 3.76
N LYS A 87 -1.28 -23.93 3.29
CA LYS A 87 -0.44 -24.74 4.17
C LYS A 87 0.44 -23.87 5.06
N HIS A 88 1.10 -22.86 4.47
CA HIS A 88 1.97 -21.94 5.21
C HIS A 88 1.17 -21.09 6.20
N TRP A 89 0.02 -20.58 5.80
CA TRP A 89 -0.90 -19.87 6.70
C TRP A 89 -1.32 -20.73 7.89
N ARG A 90 -1.69 -22.00 7.66
CA ARG A 90 -2.09 -22.93 8.74
C ARG A 90 -0.95 -23.19 9.71
N GLU A 91 0.26 -23.41 9.20
CA GLU A 91 1.45 -23.62 10.05
C GLU A 91 1.70 -22.43 10.97
N TRP A 92 1.60 -21.19 10.44
CA TRP A 92 1.79 -19.99 11.26
C TRP A 92 0.64 -19.75 12.23
N LEU A 93 -0.62 -19.91 11.80
CA LEU A 93 -1.79 -19.71 12.64
C LEU A 93 -1.85 -20.70 13.81
N THR A 94 -1.35 -21.91 13.65
CA THR A 94 -1.29 -22.93 14.70
C THR A 94 -0.03 -22.84 15.56
N GLY A 95 0.97 -22.06 15.14
CA GLY A 95 2.20 -21.86 15.88
C GLY A 95 2.02 -21.02 17.14
N ASP A 96 2.83 -21.31 18.17
CA ASP A 96 2.72 -20.68 19.50
C ASP A 96 2.73 -19.15 19.47
N LEU A 97 3.61 -18.55 18.64
CA LEU A 97 3.71 -17.11 18.54
C LEU A 97 2.40 -16.45 18.09
N TRP A 98 1.77 -17.01 17.04
CA TRP A 98 0.52 -16.42 16.52
C TRP A 98 -0.67 -16.76 17.41
N GLN A 99 -0.69 -17.91 18.05
CA GLN A 99 -1.71 -18.21 19.05
C GLN A 99 -1.61 -17.26 20.25
N GLU A 100 -0.39 -16.89 20.67
CA GLU A 100 -0.18 -15.86 21.69
C GLU A 100 -0.76 -14.53 21.25
N LYS A 101 -0.38 -14.03 20.07
CA LYS A 101 -0.78 -12.73 19.54
C LYS A 101 -2.28 -12.63 19.26
N LEU A 102 -2.88 -13.68 18.69
CA LEU A 102 -4.26 -13.65 18.22
C LEU A 102 -5.30 -14.07 19.26
N ARG A 103 -4.87 -14.75 20.32
CA ARG A 103 -5.80 -15.32 21.30
C ARG A 103 -5.56 -14.87 22.73
N ARG A 104 -4.29 -14.66 23.13
CA ARG A 104 -3.94 -14.34 24.52
C ARG A 104 -3.64 -12.87 24.72
N GLU A 105 -2.79 -12.25 23.90
CA GLU A 105 -2.53 -10.81 23.99
C GLU A 105 -3.72 -9.99 23.49
N VAL A 106 -4.25 -10.36 22.33
CA VAL A 106 -5.44 -9.77 21.74
C VAL A 106 -6.34 -10.89 21.26
N ASP A 107 -7.50 -11.09 21.89
CA ASP A 107 -8.49 -12.03 21.35
C ASP A 107 -9.22 -11.38 20.19
N ILE A 108 -8.78 -11.67 18.96
CA ILE A 108 -9.35 -11.07 17.75
C ILE A 108 -10.82 -11.44 17.51
N THR A 109 -11.36 -12.41 18.25
CA THR A 109 -12.76 -12.81 18.13
C THR A 109 -13.68 -12.05 19.07
N LYS A 110 -13.14 -11.19 19.93
CA LYS A 110 -13.89 -10.45 20.95
C LYS A 110 -13.80 -8.95 20.76
N SER A 111 -14.83 -8.25 21.27
CA SER A 111 -14.81 -6.79 21.43
C SER A 111 -13.65 -6.34 22.32
N PRO A 112 -13.01 -5.21 22.04
CA PRO A 112 -13.32 -4.25 20.98
C PRO A 112 -12.66 -4.57 19.62
N PHE A 113 -11.78 -5.58 19.55
CA PHE A 113 -11.03 -5.87 18.33
C PHE A 113 -11.94 -6.38 17.20
N ALA A 114 -12.80 -7.35 17.48
CA ALA A 114 -13.72 -7.90 16.48
C ALA A 114 -14.69 -6.86 15.93
N ASP A 115 -15.10 -5.90 16.75
CA ASP A 115 -15.99 -4.81 16.31
C ASP A 115 -15.25 -3.83 15.39
N ARG A 116 -13.96 -3.60 15.65
CA ARG A 116 -13.14 -2.68 14.87
C ARG A 116 -12.64 -3.29 13.57
N TYR A 117 -12.34 -4.57 13.58
CA TYR A 117 -11.75 -5.32 12.46
C TYR A 117 -12.52 -6.64 12.22
N PRO A 118 -13.78 -6.57 11.78
CA PRO A 118 -14.64 -7.76 11.61
C PRO A 118 -14.02 -8.78 10.66
N ASP A 119 -13.34 -8.32 9.60
CA ASP A 119 -12.69 -9.17 8.60
C ASP A 119 -11.48 -9.94 9.16
N ALA A 120 -10.94 -9.54 10.31
CA ALA A 120 -9.84 -10.26 10.92
C ALA A 120 -10.23 -11.66 11.42
N ARG A 121 -11.51 -11.93 11.58
CA ARG A 121 -12.01 -13.28 11.91
C ARG A 121 -11.62 -14.29 10.84
N ASP A 122 -11.59 -13.89 9.58
CA ASP A 122 -11.24 -14.73 8.45
C ASP A 122 -9.79 -15.24 8.50
N LEU A 123 -8.92 -14.62 9.30
CA LEU A 123 -7.59 -15.16 9.59
C LEU A 123 -7.68 -16.55 10.22
N LEU A 124 -8.66 -16.79 11.06
CA LEU A 124 -8.83 -18.05 11.83
C LEU A 124 -9.75 -19.04 11.12
N GLU A 125 -10.54 -18.55 10.18
CA GLU A 125 -11.50 -19.32 9.41
C GLU A 125 -10.98 -19.51 8.00
N PHE A 126 -10.64 -20.73 7.63
CA PHE A 126 -10.26 -21.04 6.26
C PHE A 126 -11.55 -21.26 5.44
N SER A 127 -12.22 -20.18 5.07
CA SER A 127 -13.48 -20.20 4.32
C SER A 127 -13.33 -20.68 2.88
N GLY A 128 -12.09 -20.78 2.37
CA GLY A 128 -11.81 -21.04 0.97
C GLY A 128 -11.85 -19.80 0.08
N GLU A 129 -12.23 -18.65 0.63
CA GLU A 129 -12.19 -17.39 -0.10
C GLU A 129 -10.74 -16.94 -0.34
N PRO A 130 -10.45 -16.40 -1.53
CA PRO A 130 -9.11 -15.92 -1.85
C PRO A 130 -8.71 -14.77 -0.93
N ARG A 131 -7.53 -14.86 -0.31
CA ARG A 131 -6.92 -13.77 0.43
C ARG A 131 -6.37 -12.73 -0.53
N ARG A 132 -6.89 -11.51 -0.50
CA ARG A 132 -6.58 -10.45 -1.46
C ARG A 132 -6.11 -9.19 -0.77
N ASN A 133 -5.35 -8.39 -1.52
CA ASN A 133 -5.05 -7.00 -1.23
C ASN A 133 -5.79 -6.12 -2.23
N HIS A 134 -6.20 -4.93 -1.85
CA HIS A 134 -7.02 -4.07 -2.67
C HIS A 134 -6.28 -2.77 -3.04
N ALA A 135 -6.35 -2.42 -4.31
CA ALA A 135 -5.81 -1.17 -4.82
C ALA A 135 -6.91 -0.45 -5.60
N LEU A 136 -7.34 0.72 -5.13
CA LEU A 136 -8.46 1.43 -5.73
C LEU A 136 -8.24 2.94 -5.73
N ALA A 137 -8.85 3.61 -6.70
CA ALA A 137 -8.75 5.05 -6.87
C ALA A 137 -7.28 5.53 -6.95
N ASN A 138 -6.42 4.81 -7.69
CA ASN A 138 -5.02 5.17 -7.85
C ASN A 138 -4.75 5.72 -9.26
N VAL A 139 -3.71 6.52 -9.39
CA VAL A 139 -3.19 7.01 -10.67
C VAL A 139 -1.85 6.34 -10.93
N ILE A 140 -1.74 5.60 -12.03
CA ILE A 140 -0.54 4.83 -12.39
C ILE A 140 -0.04 5.35 -13.74
N VAL A 141 1.12 5.99 -13.72
CA VAL A 141 1.69 6.69 -14.86
C VAL A 141 2.99 6.01 -15.28
N ASN A 142 3.06 5.57 -16.54
CA ASN A 142 4.26 5.01 -17.15
C ASN A 142 4.96 3.92 -16.30
N CYS A 143 4.19 3.11 -15.57
CA CYS A 143 4.73 1.96 -14.84
C CYS A 143 4.81 0.75 -15.78
N ARG A 144 5.96 0.02 -15.73
CA ARG A 144 6.19 -1.13 -16.62
C ARG A 144 5.25 -2.29 -16.34
N LYS A 145 4.92 -2.52 -15.06
CA LYS A 145 3.91 -3.49 -14.60
C LYS A 145 3.01 -2.84 -13.56
N LEU A 146 1.74 -3.20 -13.60
CA LEU A 146 0.74 -2.66 -12.67
C LEU A 146 0.77 -3.41 -11.35
N GLN A 147 0.68 -4.74 -11.42
CA GLN A 147 0.59 -5.59 -10.23
C GLN A 147 1.13 -7.00 -10.45
N THR A 148 1.43 -7.68 -9.34
CA THR A 148 1.71 -9.12 -9.26
C THR A 148 1.06 -9.71 -8.02
N GLY A 149 0.89 -11.05 -8.02
CA GLY A 149 0.34 -11.79 -6.87
C GLY A 149 -1.15 -11.54 -6.65
N ASN A 150 -1.55 -11.30 -5.39
CA ASN A 150 -2.95 -11.23 -4.97
C ASN A 150 -3.52 -9.81 -4.82
N TRP A 151 -2.97 -8.81 -5.52
CA TRP A 151 -3.57 -7.49 -5.60
C TRP A 151 -4.77 -7.48 -6.56
N GLU A 152 -5.85 -6.84 -6.14
CA GLU A 152 -6.98 -6.47 -6.99
C GLU A 152 -6.92 -4.98 -7.27
N LEU A 153 -6.71 -4.64 -8.55
CA LEU A 153 -6.72 -3.25 -9.01
C LEU A 153 -8.09 -2.91 -9.58
N SER A 154 -8.73 -1.89 -9.02
CA SER A 154 -10.04 -1.40 -9.45
C SER A 154 -10.08 0.12 -9.48
N ASP A 155 -11.05 0.69 -10.16
CA ASP A 155 -11.34 2.13 -10.20
C ASP A 155 -10.05 2.98 -10.18
N SER A 156 -9.13 2.71 -11.12
CA SER A 156 -7.82 3.36 -11.18
C SER A 156 -7.53 3.88 -12.58
N LEU A 157 -6.84 5.01 -12.67
CA LEU A 157 -6.42 5.59 -13.94
C LEU A 157 -5.01 5.11 -14.29
N VAL A 158 -4.90 4.34 -15.37
CA VAL A 158 -3.61 3.90 -15.92
C VAL A 158 -3.35 4.67 -17.21
N THR A 159 -2.17 5.27 -17.34
CA THR A 159 -1.78 6.05 -18.52
C THR A 159 -0.26 6.06 -18.71
N ASP A 160 0.19 6.23 -19.94
CA ASP A 160 1.59 6.50 -20.32
C ASP A 160 1.87 8.00 -20.51
N LYS A 161 0.84 8.84 -20.40
CA LYS A 161 0.92 10.28 -20.62
C LYS A 161 0.86 11.03 -19.30
N ASP A 162 1.45 12.24 -19.28
CA ASP A 162 1.31 13.17 -18.17
C ASP A 162 -0.19 13.47 -17.91
N PRO A 163 -0.70 13.10 -16.73
CA PRO A 163 -2.11 13.30 -16.42
C PRO A 163 -2.46 14.73 -16.00
N GLY A 164 -1.51 15.64 -16.06
CA GLY A 164 -1.66 17.03 -15.67
C GLY A 164 -0.88 17.39 -14.41
N PHE A 165 0.38 16.97 -14.30
CA PHE A 165 1.26 17.42 -13.22
C PHE A 165 1.63 18.91 -13.39
N VAL A 166 1.93 19.58 -12.27
CA VAL A 166 2.33 20.98 -12.28
C VAL A 166 3.70 21.15 -12.94
N ASP A 167 4.69 20.34 -12.53
CA ASP A 167 6.03 20.32 -13.12
C ASP A 167 6.76 19.01 -12.80
N ALA A 168 6.52 18.00 -13.60
CA ALA A 168 7.14 16.68 -13.42
C ALA A 168 8.68 16.74 -13.55
N SER A 169 9.22 17.67 -14.34
CA SER A 169 10.66 17.82 -14.54
C SER A 169 11.40 18.25 -13.27
N ARG A 170 10.70 18.96 -12.40
CA ARG A 170 11.18 19.38 -11.07
C ARG A 170 10.60 18.56 -9.94
N LEU A 171 10.10 17.37 -10.23
CA LEU A 171 9.47 16.46 -9.26
C LEU A 171 8.25 17.06 -8.54
N ASN A 172 7.62 18.05 -9.11
CA ASN A 172 6.36 18.59 -8.61
C ASN A 172 5.19 17.83 -9.23
N PHE A 173 4.85 16.71 -8.62
CA PHE A 173 3.78 15.81 -9.06
C PHE A 173 2.39 16.20 -8.52
N ARG A 174 2.24 17.42 -8.02
CA ARG A 174 0.92 17.95 -7.72
C ARG A 174 0.09 17.98 -9.01
N LEU A 175 -1.12 17.47 -8.97
CA LEU A 175 -2.05 17.56 -10.09
C LEU A 175 -2.61 18.99 -10.18
N ARG A 176 -2.67 19.52 -11.39
CA ARG A 176 -3.38 20.77 -11.66
C ARG A 176 -4.89 20.58 -11.47
N GLU A 177 -5.63 21.64 -11.22
CA GLU A 177 -7.08 21.61 -11.03
C GLU A 177 -7.83 21.10 -12.28
N ASP A 178 -7.29 21.36 -13.47
CA ASP A 178 -7.81 20.90 -14.76
C ASP A 178 -7.34 19.49 -15.16
N SER A 179 -6.60 18.80 -14.28
CA SER A 179 -6.09 17.47 -14.56
C SER A 179 -7.19 16.51 -15.02
N ILE A 180 -6.83 15.69 -16.01
CA ILE A 180 -7.72 14.64 -16.53
C ILE A 180 -8.09 13.61 -15.46
N VAL A 181 -7.26 13.49 -14.42
CA VAL A 181 -7.50 12.58 -13.28
C VAL A 181 -8.85 12.87 -12.65
N PHE A 182 -9.14 14.11 -12.27
CA PHE A 182 -10.37 14.48 -11.58
C PHE A 182 -11.64 14.29 -12.43
N LYS A 183 -11.47 14.27 -13.75
CA LYS A 183 -12.60 14.01 -14.68
C LYS A 183 -12.84 12.52 -14.88
N ARG A 184 -11.76 11.73 -15.00
CA ARG A 184 -11.83 10.29 -15.34
C ARG A 184 -11.88 9.38 -14.12
N LEU A 185 -11.46 9.88 -12.97
CA LEU A 185 -11.40 9.16 -11.69
C LEU A 185 -12.00 10.04 -10.58
N PRO A 186 -13.32 10.22 -10.53
CA PRO A 186 -13.97 11.09 -9.53
C PRO A 186 -13.76 10.66 -8.09
N SER A 187 -13.42 9.38 -7.88
CA SER A 187 -13.08 8.81 -6.57
C SER A 187 -11.71 9.22 -6.03
N PHE A 188 -10.85 9.82 -6.90
CA PHE A 188 -9.53 10.31 -6.52
C PHE A 188 -9.61 11.71 -5.92
N GLY A 189 -9.16 11.84 -4.67
CA GLY A 189 -9.06 13.13 -3.99
C GLY A 189 -7.69 13.79 -4.17
N PRO A 190 -7.60 15.12 -4.04
CA PRO A 190 -6.32 15.82 -4.12
C PRO A 190 -5.38 15.37 -3.00
N ILE A 191 -4.11 15.19 -3.36
CA ILE A 191 -3.03 14.92 -2.40
C ILE A 191 -2.39 16.26 -2.02
N PRO A 192 -2.20 16.57 -0.72
CA PRO A 192 -1.59 17.81 -0.27
C PRO A 192 -0.06 17.80 -0.50
N PHE A 193 0.36 17.67 -1.75
CA PHE A 193 1.75 17.43 -2.14
C PHE A 193 2.69 18.53 -1.66
N ALA A 194 2.24 19.78 -1.60
CA ALA A 194 3.04 20.91 -1.12
C ALA A 194 3.31 20.85 0.39
N GLU A 195 2.55 20.06 1.14
CA GLU A 195 2.70 19.89 2.60
C GLU A 195 3.48 18.62 2.95
N ILE A 196 3.85 17.80 1.96
CA ILE A 196 4.64 16.59 2.17
C ILE A 196 6.09 16.96 2.43
N GLY A 197 6.67 16.35 3.48
CA GLY A 197 8.07 16.53 3.88
C GLY A 197 8.23 17.40 5.12
N MET A 198 9.50 17.73 5.44
CA MET A 198 9.83 18.56 6.60
C MET A 198 9.40 20.00 6.35
N GLN A 199 8.47 20.49 7.16
CA GLN A 199 8.08 21.89 7.17
C GLN A 199 9.12 22.68 7.97
N ARG A 200 9.73 23.70 7.35
CA ARG A 200 10.59 24.63 8.11
C ARG A 200 9.71 25.47 9.04
N PRO A 201 10.04 25.57 10.32
CA PRO A 201 9.30 26.48 11.18
C PRO A 201 9.36 27.90 10.60
N VAL A 202 8.20 28.53 10.48
CA VAL A 202 8.13 29.95 10.13
C VAL A 202 8.90 30.70 11.21
N ARG A 203 10.06 31.29 10.85
CA ARG A 203 10.77 32.17 11.77
C ARG A 203 9.83 33.34 12.00
N SER A 204 9.22 33.39 13.19
CA SER A 204 8.56 34.60 13.64
C SER A 204 9.62 35.72 13.66
N GLY A 205 9.53 36.64 12.70
CA GLY A 205 10.37 37.81 12.67
C GLY A 205 10.23 38.53 14.00
N ARG A 206 11.37 38.78 14.65
CA ARG A 206 11.46 39.70 15.75
C ARG A 206 11.48 41.11 15.19
#